data_fe0a0580fd52567006503fd5e6abb495
#
_entry.id   fe0a0580fd52567006503fd5e6abb495
#
_cell.length_a   1.000
_cell.length_b   1.000
_cell.length_c   1.000
_cell.angle_alpha   90.00
_cell.angle_beta   90.00
_cell.angle_gamma   90.00
#
_symmetry.space_group_name_H-M   'P 1'
#
loop_
_entity.id
_entity.type
_entity.pdbx_description
1 polymer ?
#
loop_
_entity_poly.entity_id
_entity_poly.type
_entity_poly.pdbx_seq_one_letter_code
_entity_poly.pdbx_strand_id
1 'polypeptide(L)'
;ELRDGKIYARGAMDDKGPTMAAYMALKLLRDHVEDFAPKKRIRIILGTDEESGWRGLKEYFKTEEMPTIGFAPDALFPLIYGEKGFFNFTFEGTYEAGPLVEFYSGLRSNVVPDEAYAILDVDLKEAFERFLGANNYRGSVEGNKYIIKGKAAHAMAPDTGLNAGYLLAQFLNEHIENG
;
A
#
# COMPACT_ATOMS: atom_id res chain seq x y z
N GLU A 1 -5.67 10.59 18.90
CA GLU A 1 -6.15 11.95 19.17
C GLU A 1 -7.64 12.04 18.80
N LEU A 2 -8.45 12.65 19.66
CA LEU A 2 -9.81 13.03 19.35
C LEU A 2 -9.83 14.53 19.03
N ARG A 3 -10.24 14.89 17.81
CA ARG A 3 -10.29 16.28 17.34
C ARG A 3 -11.47 16.47 16.41
N ASP A 4 -12.27 17.52 16.62
CA ASP A 4 -13.44 17.87 15.80
C ASP A 4 -14.43 16.71 15.62
N GLY A 5 -14.64 15.90 16.69
CA GLY A 5 -15.51 14.72 16.66
C GLY A 5 -14.94 13.53 15.86
N LYS A 6 -13.68 13.57 15.43
CA LYS A 6 -13.01 12.52 14.68
C LYS A 6 -11.85 11.91 15.47
N ILE A 7 -11.66 10.60 15.31
CA ILE A 7 -10.54 9.86 15.90
C ILE A 7 -9.41 9.76 14.89
N TYR A 8 -8.23 10.29 15.25
CA TYR A 8 -7.00 10.19 14.47
C TYR A 8 -6.06 9.21 15.16
N ALA A 9 -5.92 8.02 14.61
CA ALA A 9 -5.04 6.99 15.14
C ALA A 9 -4.71 5.95 14.06
N ARG A 10 -3.61 5.21 14.27
CA ARG A 10 -3.27 4.07 13.43
C ARG A 10 -4.40 3.03 13.45
N GLY A 11 -4.90 2.66 12.27
CA GLY A 11 -5.95 1.67 12.11
C GLY A 11 -7.34 2.15 12.58
N ALA A 12 -7.57 3.45 12.75
CA ALA A 12 -8.87 3.96 13.18
C ALA A 12 -9.97 3.65 12.17
N MET A 13 -9.69 3.78 10.89
CA MET A 13 -10.61 3.46 9.80
C MET A 13 -10.36 2.04 9.25
N ASP A 14 -9.09 1.67 9.08
CA ASP A 14 -8.63 0.42 8.52
C ASP A 14 -7.78 -0.33 9.60
N ASP A 15 -8.38 -1.30 10.34
CA ASP A 15 -9.79 -1.72 10.31
C ASP A 15 -10.38 -1.84 11.74
N LYS A 16 -9.88 -1.06 12.73
CA LYS A 16 -10.37 -1.12 14.13
C LYS A 16 -11.77 -0.55 14.29
N GLY A 17 -12.12 0.49 13.54
CA GLY A 17 -13.47 1.08 13.57
C GLY A 17 -14.53 0.07 13.14
N PRO A 18 -14.48 -0.48 11.93
CA PRO A 18 -15.39 -1.51 11.45
C PRO A 18 -15.40 -2.77 12.31
N THR A 19 -14.24 -3.23 12.79
CA THR A 19 -14.11 -4.35 13.73
C THR A 19 -14.91 -4.09 15.02
N MET A 20 -14.75 -2.90 15.61
CA MET A 20 -15.49 -2.53 16.82
C MET A 20 -16.98 -2.35 16.56
N ALA A 21 -17.37 -1.87 15.38
CA ALA A 21 -18.78 -1.80 14.99
C ALA A 21 -19.42 -3.19 14.94
N ALA A 22 -18.77 -4.17 14.34
CA ALA A 22 -19.22 -5.57 14.30
C ALA A 22 -19.33 -6.17 15.72
N TYR A 23 -18.31 -5.95 16.55
CA TYR A 23 -18.34 -6.40 17.94
C TYR A 23 -19.51 -5.77 18.73
N MET A 24 -19.69 -4.46 18.62
CA MET A 24 -20.76 -3.75 19.32
C MET A 24 -22.14 -4.17 18.81
N ALA A 25 -22.30 -4.44 17.54
CA ALA A 25 -23.56 -4.97 17.00
C ALA A 25 -23.93 -6.30 17.66
N LEU A 26 -23.00 -7.24 17.76
CA LEU A 26 -23.22 -8.51 18.46
C LEU A 26 -23.51 -8.31 19.96
N LYS A 27 -22.79 -7.40 20.60
CA LYS A 27 -23.02 -7.07 22.03
C LYS A 27 -24.41 -6.49 22.25
N LEU A 28 -24.86 -5.56 21.43
CA LEU A 28 -26.17 -4.97 21.50
C LEU A 28 -27.29 -6.00 21.27
N LEU A 29 -27.12 -6.89 20.29
CA LEU A 29 -28.07 -8.00 20.08
C LEU A 29 -28.19 -8.87 21.31
N ARG A 30 -27.08 -9.26 21.91
CA ARG A 30 -27.08 -10.09 23.14
C ARG A 30 -27.71 -9.39 24.35
N ASP A 31 -27.41 -8.12 24.52
CA ASP A 31 -27.74 -7.39 25.75
C ASP A 31 -29.16 -6.77 25.73
N HIS A 32 -29.73 -6.53 24.53
CA HIS A 32 -30.96 -5.75 24.39
C HIS A 32 -32.04 -6.41 23.51
N VAL A 33 -31.75 -7.51 22.86
CA VAL A 33 -32.78 -8.24 22.11
C VAL A 33 -33.27 -9.39 22.96
N GLU A 34 -34.53 -9.29 23.39
CA GLU A 34 -35.21 -10.34 24.14
C GLU A 34 -35.24 -11.62 23.28
N ASP A 35 -34.93 -12.77 23.85
CA ASP A 35 -34.86 -14.06 23.17
C ASP A 35 -33.76 -14.17 22.06
N PHE A 36 -32.71 -13.34 22.10
CA PHE A 36 -31.60 -13.53 21.22
C PHE A 36 -30.86 -14.87 21.48
N ALA A 37 -31.26 -15.88 20.75
CA ALA A 37 -30.69 -17.22 20.80
C ALA A 37 -30.23 -17.66 19.43
N PRO A 38 -29.02 -17.35 19.02
CA PRO A 38 -28.51 -17.73 17.70
C PRO A 38 -28.47 -19.24 17.59
N LYS A 39 -29.09 -19.78 16.54
CA LYS A 39 -29.11 -21.23 16.24
C LYS A 39 -27.79 -21.74 15.69
N LYS A 40 -26.89 -20.82 15.37
CA LYS A 40 -25.55 -21.12 14.81
C LYS A 40 -24.48 -20.39 15.63
N ARG A 41 -23.30 -20.97 15.67
CA ARG A 41 -22.13 -20.32 16.28
C ARG A 41 -21.76 -19.08 15.48
N ILE A 42 -21.62 -17.96 16.18
CA ILE A 42 -21.11 -16.71 15.61
C ILE A 42 -19.66 -16.54 16.09
N ARG A 43 -18.76 -16.22 15.18
CA ARG A 43 -17.36 -15.94 15.50
C ARG A 43 -16.96 -14.60 14.91
N ILE A 44 -16.23 -13.82 15.66
CA ILE A 44 -15.41 -12.73 15.15
C ILE A 44 -13.99 -13.28 15.04
N ILE A 45 -13.43 -13.23 13.86
CA ILE A 45 -12.05 -13.70 13.58
C ILE A 45 -11.21 -12.46 13.29
N LEU A 46 -10.25 -12.20 14.17
CA LEU A 46 -9.28 -11.10 13.98
C LEU A 46 -8.04 -11.68 13.32
N GLY A 47 -7.97 -11.51 12.02
CA GLY A 47 -6.81 -11.92 11.24
C GLY A 47 -5.64 -10.95 11.40
N THR A 48 -4.44 -11.43 11.14
CA THR A 48 -3.24 -10.62 11.02
C THR A 48 -2.65 -10.77 9.63
N ASP A 49 -1.80 -9.81 9.22
CA ASP A 49 -1.06 -9.87 7.96
C ASP A 49 -1.98 -9.82 6.71
N GLU A 50 -3.09 -9.09 6.81
CA GLU A 50 -4.03 -8.90 5.71
C GLU A 50 -3.34 -8.26 4.51
N GLU A 51 -2.58 -7.19 4.74
CA GLU A 51 -1.87 -6.37 3.75
C GLU A 51 -0.70 -7.09 3.04
N SER A 52 -0.26 -8.24 3.52
CA SER A 52 0.98 -8.83 3.02
C SER A 52 0.95 -10.33 2.75
N GLY A 53 -0.08 -11.06 3.14
CA GLY A 53 -0.09 -12.47 2.80
C GLY A 53 -1.03 -13.38 3.55
N TRP A 54 -1.83 -12.88 4.49
CA TRP A 54 -2.88 -13.63 5.19
C TRP A 54 -2.35 -14.85 5.98
N ARG A 55 -1.10 -14.79 6.43
CA ARG A 55 -0.45 -15.91 7.12
C ARG A 55 -1.18 -16.27 8.41
N GLY A 56 -1.67 -15.25 9.14
CA GLY A 56 -2.43 -15.46 10.37
C GLY A 56 -3.71 -16.27 10.14
N LEU A 57 -4.50 -15.94 9.11
CA LEU A 57 -5.69 -16.69 8.76
C LEU A 57 -5.38 -18.09 8.21
N LYS A 58 -4.32 -18.22 7.41
CA LYS A 58 -3.86 -19.53 6.92
C LYS A 58 -3.47 -20.45 8.07
N GLU A 59 -2.84 -19.91 9.11
CA GLU A 59 -2.48 -20.70 10.31
C GLU A 59 -3.71 -21.06 11.12
N TYR A 60 -4.61 -20.10 11.35
CA TYR A 60 -5.86 -20.30 12.07
C TYR A 60 -6.71 -21.45 11.47
N PHE A 61 -6.88 -21.45 10.16
CA PHE A 61 -7.69 -22.47 9.47
C PHE A 61 -6.99 -23.84 9.28
N LYS A 62 -5.79 -24.03 9.80
CA LYS A 62 -5.23 -25.39 9.93
C LYS A 62 -5.89 -26.19 11.04
N THR A 63 -6.41 -25.54 12.07
CA THR A 63 -6.99 -26.17 13.26
C THR A 63 -8.45 -25.83 13.43
N GLU A 64 -8.91 -24.72 12.90
CA GLU A 64 -10.27 -24.23 13.06
C GLU A 64 -11.11 -24.48 11.82
N GLU A 65 -12.36 -24.81 12.06
CA GLU A 65 -13.36 -25.03 11.01
C GLU A 65 -13.66 -23.75 10.23
N MET A 66 -13.68 -23.84 8.91
CA MET A 66 -14.11 -22.74 8.05
C MET A 66 -15.57 -22.34 8.35
N PRO A 67 -15.88 -21.04 8.42
CA PRO A 67 -17.25 -20.59 8.57
C PRO A 67 -18.07 -20.92 7.30
N THR A 68 -19.33 -21.30 7.49
CA THR A 68 -20.27 -21.55 6.37
C THR A 68 -20.59 -20.26 5.62
N ILE A 69 -20.69 -19.14 6.33
CA ILE A 69 -20.98 -17.80 5.83
C ILE A 69 -20.15 -16.82 6.65
N GLY A 70 -19.65 -15.79 6.01
CA GLY A 70 -18.94 -14.70 6.67
C GLY A 70 -18.97 -13.44 5.82
N PHE A 71 -18.59 -12.32 6.42
CA PHE A 71 -18.30 -11.08 5.73
C PHE A 71 -17.15 -10.38 6.45
N ALA A 72 -16.39 -9.60 5.71
CA ALA A 72 -15.37 -8.71 6.24
C ALA A 72 -15.89 -7.27 6.16
N PRO A 73 -15.99 -6.55 7.27
CA PRO A 73 -16.46 -5.17 7.28
C PRO A 73 -15.36 -4.18 6.90
N ASP A 74 -14.54 -4.53 5.92
CA ASP A 74 -13.33 -3.81 5.51
C ASP A 74 -13.49 -3.21 4.11
N ALA A 75 -14.64 -2.58 3.86
CA ALA A 75 -14.93 -1.97 2.59
C ALA A 75 -16.02 -0.91 2.69
N LEU A 76 -16.23 -0.19 1.60
CA LEU A 76 -17.29 0.81 1.52
C LEU A 76 -18.66 0.13 1.46
N PHE A 77 -19.61 0.73 2.18
CA PHE A 77 -21.00 0.32 2.17
C PHE A 77 -21.66 0.65 0.81
N PRO A 78 -22.65 -0.12 0.31
CA PRO A 78 -23.41 -1.14 1.06
C PRO A 78 -22.83 -2.55 0.97
N LEU A 79 -22.25 -2.96 -0.13
CA LEU A 79 -21.74 -4.32 -0.34
C LEU A 79 -20.77 -4.34 -1.51
N ILE A 80 -19.60 -4.88 -1.30
CA ILE A 80 -18.65 -5.25 -2.36
C ILE A 80 -18.77 -6.76 -2.57
N TYR A 81 -19.11 -7.14 -3.79
CA TYR A 81 -19.31 -8.53 -4.20
C TYR A 81 -18.32 -9.00 -5.28
N GLY A 82 -17.43 -8.09 -5.71
CA GLY A 82 -16.41 -8.38 -6.69
C GLY A 82 -15.21 -7.47 -6.49
N GLU A 83 -14.03 -8.00 -6.70
CA GLU A 83 -12.76 -7.32 -6.55
C GLU A 83 -11.91 -7.45 -7.81
N LYS A 84 -10.99 -6.50 -8.01
CA LYS A 84 -9.98 -6.61 -9.05
C LYS A 84 -8.96 -7.69 -8.64
N GLY A 85 -8.62 -8.57 -9.56
CA GLY A 85 -7.46 -9.44 -9.39
C GLY A 85 -6.16 -8.62 -9.38
N PHE A 86 -5.14 -9.14 -8.72
CA PHE A 86 -3.80 -8.56 -8.78
C PHE A 86 -2.76 -9.65 -9.05
N PHE A 87 -1.67 -9.24 -9.67
CA PHE A 87 -0.50 -10.07 -9.88
C PHE A 87 0.73 -9.28 -9.47
N ASN A 88 1.64 -9.97 -8.77
CA ASN A 88 2.98 -9.46 -8.53
C ASN A 88 3.96 -10.19 -9.44
N PHE A 89 4.75 -9.45 -10.18
CA PHE A 89 5.82 -9.98 -11.00
C PHE A 89 7.15 -9.51 -10.44
N THR A 90 8.08 -10.43 -10.30
CA THR A 90 9.48 -10.13 -10.01
C THR A 90 10.30 -10.50 -11.23
N PHE A 91 11.07 -9.55 -11.73
CA PHE A 91 12.04 -9.76 -12.78
C PHE A 91 13.42 -9.62 -12.18
N GLU A 92 14.25 -10.61 -12.40
CA GLU A 92 15.64 -10.62 -11.97
C GLU A 92 16.53 -10.69 -13.19
N GLY A 93 17.62 -9.95 -13.18
CA GLY A 93 18.55 -9.91 -14.27
C GLY A 93 19.86 -9.25 -13.87
N THR A 94 20.84 -9.33 -14.75
CA THR A 94 22.10 -8.61 -14.64
C THR A 94 22.18 -7.57 -15.74
N TYR A 95 22.78 -6.43 -15.44
CA TYR A 95 23.10 -5.41 -16.43
C TYR A 95 24.61 -5.16 -16.46
N GLU A 96 25.12 -4.67 -17.56
CA GLU A 96 26.52 -4.30 -17.67
C GLU A 96 26.80 -3.08 -16.81
N ALA A 97 27.99 -3.05 -16.19
CA ALA A 97 28.42 -1.93 -15.39
C ALA A 97 28.46 -0.64 -16.24
N GLY A 98 27.77 0.38 -15.77
CA GLY A 98 27.66 1.69 -16.41
C GLY A 98 27.62 2.80 -15.37
N PRO A 99 27.23 4.01 -15.74
CA PRO A 99 27.14 5.13 -14.81
C PRO A 99 26.13 4.95 -13.69
N LEU A 100 25.15 4.07 -13.84
CA LEU A 100 24.16 3.76 -12.81
C LEU A 100 24.72 2.73 -11.82
N VAL A 101 25.00 3.17 -10.60
CA VAL A 101 25.52 2.32 -9.51
C VAL A 101 24.40 1.65 -8.73
N GLU A 102 23.35 2.41 -8.44
CA GLU A 102 22.18 1.93 -7.68
C GLU A 102 20.93 2.67 -8.13
N PHE A 103 19.82 1.94 -8.18
CA PHE A 103 18.48 2.51 -8.36
C PHE A 103 17.55 1.93 -7.33
N TYR A 104 16.79 2.79 -6.65
CA TYR A 104 15.80 2.37 -5.68
C TYR A 104 14.50 3.11 -5.86
N SER A 105 13.39 2.39 -5.80
CA SER A 105 12.04 2.98 -5.85
C SER A 105 11.02 2.11 -5.14
N GLY A 106 10.32 2.70 -4.17
CA GLY A 106 9.18 2.10 -3.49
C GLY A 106 9.54 1.01 -2.48
N LEU A 107 8.65 0.84 -1.50
CA LEU A 107 8.79 -0.12 -0.41
C LEU A 107 7.78 -1.27 -0.49
N ARG A 108 6.68 -1.07 -1.19
CA ARG A 108 5.55 -2.00 -1.23
C ARG A 108 4.97 -2.10 -2.63
N SER A 109 4.63 -3.30 -3.05
CA SER A 109 4.05 -3.56 -4.38
C SER A 109 2.64 -3.00 -4.58
N ASN A 110 1.91 -2.75 -3.48
CA ASN A 110 0.55 -2.19 -3.53
C ASN A 110 0.50 -0.65 -3.39
N VAL A 111 1.65 0.03 -3.42
CA VAL A 111 1.74 1.50 -3.29
C VAL A 111 2.54 2.08 -4.44
N VAL A 112 2.00 3.10 -5.09
CA VAL A 112 2.74 3.94 -6.05
C VAL A 112 3.90 4.63 -5.32
N PRO A 113 5.16 4.46 -5.75
CA PRO A 113 6.30 5.06 -5.08
C PRO A 113 6.23 6.59 -5.09
N ASP A 114 6.34 7.19 -3.91
CA ASP A 114 6.40 8.64 -3.72
C ASP A 114 7.82 9.17 -3.59
N GLU A 115 8.80 8.27 -3.57
CA GLU A 115 10.21 8.60 -3.60
C GLU A 115 10.98 7.56 -4.40
N ALA A 116 11.97 8.04 -5.17
CA ALA A 116 12.98 7.21 -5.81
C ALA A 116 14.32 7.91 -5.74
N TYR A 117 15.40 7.12 -5.75
CA TYR A 117 16.75 7.65 -5.91
C TYR A 117 17.63 6.79 -6.83
N ALA A 118 18.61 7.43 -7.43
CA ALA A 118 19.70 6.78 -8.13
C ALA A 118 21.03 7.27 -7.59
N ILE A 119 22.04 6.37 -7.54
CA ILE A 119 23.44 6.72 -7.30
C ILE A 119 24.14 6.58 -8.63
N LEU A 120 24.80 7.66 -9.06
CA LEU A 120 25.47 7.72 -10.36
C LEU A 120 26.97 7.92 -10.19
N ASP A 121 27.75 7.26 -11.06
CA ASP A 121 29.19 7.48 -11.21
C ASP A 121 29.49 8.48 -12.35
N VAL A 122 28.62 9.45 -12.50
CA VAL A 122 28.74 10.56 -13.46
C VAL A 122 28.01 11.78 -12.89
N ASP A 123 28.54 12.97 -13.15
CA ASP A 123 27.89 14.20 -12.71
C ASP A 123 26.83 14.67 -13.73
N LEU A 124 25.56 14.53 -13.35
CA LEU A 124 24.41 14.99 -14.12
C LEU A 124 23.58 16.04 -13.35
N LYS A 125 24.18 16.68 -12.35
CA LYS A 125 23.45 17.61 -11.45
C LYS A 125 22.72 18.70 -12.22
N GLU A 126 23.38 19.41 -13.09
CA GLU A 126 22.75 20.48 -13.87
C GLU A 126 21.63 19.96 -14.80
N ALA A 127 21.83 18.78 -15.39
CA ALA A 127 20.82 18.15 -16.22
C ALA A 127 19.58 17.77 -15.39
N PHE A 128 19.80 17.22 -14.18
CA PHE A 128 18.73 16.85 -13.29
C PHE A 128 17.94 18.06 -12.78
N GLU A 129 18.64 19.13 -12.40
CA GLU A 129 17.98 20.39 -11.98
C GLU A 129 17.13 20.98 -13.11
N ARG A 130 17.63 20.96 -14.38
CA ARG A 130 16.84 21.35 -15.56
C ARG A 130 15.62 20.45 -15.76
N PHE A 131 15.80 19.13 -15.64
CA PHE A 131 14.69 18.16 -15.78
C PHE A 131 13.61 18.40 -14.74
N LEU A 132 13.99 18.61 -13.47
CA LEU A 132 13.05 18.93 -12.40
C LEU A 132 12.29 20.23 -12.69
N GLY A 133 13.01 21.29 -13.08
CA GLY A 133 12.42 22.59 -13.37
C GLY A 133 11.48 22.57 -14.59
N ALA A 134 11.88 21.93 -15.67
CA ALA A 134 11.08 21.83 -16.90
C ALA A 134 9.75 21.10 -16.69
N ASN A 135 9.72 20.13 -15.79
CA ASN A 135 8.55 19.31 -15.52
C ASN A 135 7.79 19.70 -14.24
N ASN A 136 8.27 20.71 -13.51
CA ASN A 136 7.75 21.10 -12.20
C ASN A 136 7.74 19.93 -11.19
N TYR A 137 8.78 19.08 -11.25
CA TYR A 137 8.97 18.00 -10.30
C TYR A 137 9.76 18.45 -9.09
N ARG A 138 9.63 17.74 -7.98
CA ARG A 138 10.40 17.98 -6.76
C ARG A 138 11.49 16.93 -6.62
N GLY A 139 12.68 17.36 -6.26
CA GLY A 139 13.81 16.47 -6.05
C GLY A 139 15.03 17.22 -5.52
N SER A 140 16.11 16.50 -5.29
CA SER A 140 17.38 17.04 -4.81
C SER A 140 18.56 16.16 -5.27
N VAL A 141 19.76 16.72 -5.22
CA VAL A 141 21.00 15.98 -5.40
C VAL A 141 21.83 16.07 -4.13
N GLU A 142 22.24 14.94 -3.60
CA GLU A 142 23.06 14.79 -2.40
C GLU A 142 24.35 14.04 -2.76
N GLY A 143 25.43 14.77 -3.07
CA GLY A 143 26.64 14.16 -3.63
C GLY A 143 26.37 13.56 -5.00
N ASN A 144 26.49 12.24 -5.13
CA ASN A 144 26.16 11.48 -6.34
C ASN A 144 24.80 10.79 -6.28
N LYS A 145 23.98 11.10 -5.26
CA LYS A 145 22.62 10.56 -5.10
C LYS A 145 21.58 11.55 -5.62
N TYR A 146 20.83 11.14 -6.61
CA TYR A 146 19.78 11.88 -7.30
C TYR A 146 18.44 11.40 -6.76
N ILE A 147 17.68 12.28 -6.12
CA ILE A 147 16.42 11.94 -5.45
C ILE A 147 15.27 12.66 -6.14
N ILE A 148 14.20 11.94 -6.45
CA ILE A 148 12.98 12.54 -6.96
C ILE A 148 11.80 12.19 -6.05
N LYS A 149 10.89 13.13 -5.88
CA LYS A 149 9.67 12.99 -5.08
C LYS A 149 8.46 12.93 -5.99
N GLY A 150 7.62 11.96 -5.72
CA GLY A 150 6.34 11.79 -6.35
C GLY A 150 5.18 12.00 -5.37
N LYS A 151 4.16 11.17 -5.53
CA LYS A 151 2.96 11.16 -4.67
C LYS A 151 2.49 9.73 -4.51
N ALA A 152 2.42 9.25 -3.27
CA ALA A 152 1.88 7.93 -2.97
C ALA A 152 0.39 7.84 -3.36
N ALA A 153 0.01 6.67 -3.85
CA ALA A 153 -1.36 6.26 -4.07
C ALA A 153 -1.46 4.74 -3.95
N HIS A 154 -2.66 4.24 -3.72
CA HIS A 154 -2.88 2.80 -3.74
C HIS A 154 -2.76 2.27 -5.17
N ALA A 155 -2.14 1.10 -5.37
CA ALA A 155 -1.94 0.49 -6.69
C ALA A 155 -3.26 0.20 -7.43
N MET A 156 -4.39 0.16 -6.73
CA MET A 156 -5.72 0.04 -7.30
C MET A 156 -6.17 1.28 -8.09
N ALA A 157 -5.62 2.48 -7.74
CA ALA A 157 -5.92 3.76 -8.37
C ALA A 157 -4.62 4.55 -8.62
N PRO A 158 -3.70 4.04 -9.45
CA PRO A 158 -2.35 4.58 -9.61
C PRO A 158 -2.33 5.98 -10.23
N ASP A 159 -3.34 6.33 -10.98
CA ASP A 159 -3.57 7.63 -11.61
C ASP A 159 -3.80 8.77 -10.59
N THR A 160 -4.12 8.46 -9.35
CA THR A 160 -4.22 9.45 -8.26
C THR A 160 -2.88 9.78 -7.62
N GLY A 161 -1.83 9.01 -7.95
CA GLY A 161 -0.46 9.17 -7.51
C GLY A 161 0.46 9.78 -8.57
N LEU A 162 1.74 9.87 -8.22
CA LEU A 162 2.81 10.24 -9.13
C LEU A 162 4.02 9.33 -8.84
N ASN A 163 4.30 8.39 -9.73
CA ASN A 163 5.31 7.37 -9.53
C ASN A 163 6.73 7.95 -9.68
N ALA A 164 7.42 8.15 -8.56
CA ALA A 164 8.78 8.67 -8.52
C ALA A 164 9.77 7.79 -9.29
N GLY A 165 9.59 6.46 -9.28
CA GLY A 165 10.45 5.55 -10.02
C GLY A 165 10.39 5.78 -11.52
N TYR A 166 9.20 5.97 -12.08
CA TYR A 166 9.05 6.28 -13.50
C TYR A 166 9.65 7.63 -13.87
N LEU A 167 9.49 8.65 -13.03
CA LEU A 167 10.08 9.96 -13.28
C LEU A 167 11.61 9.89 -13.30
N LEU A 168 12.18 9.18 -12.35
CA LEU A 168 13.64 9.01 -12.29
C LEU A 168 14.17 8.15 -13.44
N ALA A 169 13.48 7.06 -13.76
CA ALA A 169 13.83 6.22 -14.90
C ALA A 169 13.75 6.99 -16.23
N GLN A 170 12.79 7.89 -16.41
CA GLN A 170 12.73 8.76 -17.58
C GLN A 170 13.97 9.65 -17.67
N PHE A 171 14.35 10.31 -16.56
CA PHE A 171 15.57 11.11 -16.52
C PHE A 171 16.81 10.31 -16.89
N LEU A 172 16.96 9.11 -16.31
CA LEU A 172 18.12 8.25 -16.55
C LEU A 172 18.17 7.80 -18.02
N ASN A 173 17.05 7.39 -18.58
CA ASN A 173 16.97 6.96 -19.98
C ASN A 173 17.31 8.07 -20.99
N GLU A 174 17.11 9.34 -20.63
CA GLU A 174 17.46 10.49 -21.46
C GLU A 174 18.95 10.85 -21.38
N HIS A 175 19.66 10.44 -20.31
CA HIS A 175 21.01 10.94 -20.01
C HIS A 175 22.07 9.84 -19.83
N ILE A 176 21.68 8.58 -19.77
CA ILE A 176 22.57 7.43 -19.62
C ILE A 176 22.31 6.44 -20.74
N GLU A 177 23.35 6.13 -21.55
CA GLU A 177 23.27 5.04 -22.50
C GLU A 177 23.17 3.70 -21.76
N ASN A 178 22.18 2.89 -22.09
CA ASN A 178 21.84 1.62 -21.43
C ASN A 178 21.34 1.78 -19.97
N GLY A 179 20.67 2.90 -19.68
CA GLY A 179 19.99 3.16 -18.41
C GLY A 179 18.63 2.44 -18.30
#